data_0169ced63d2a4d1a7e8b3c74cc109f0d
#
_entry.id   0169ced63d2a4d1a7e8b3c74cc109f0d
#
_cell.length_a   1.000
_cell.length_b   1.000
_cell.length_c   1.000
_cell.angle_alpha   90.00
_cell.angle_beta   90.00
_cell.angle_gamma   90.00
#
_symmetry.space_group_name_H-M   'P 1'
#
loop_
_entity.id
_entity.type
_entity.pdbx_description
1 polymer ?
#
loop_
_entity_poly.entity_id
_entity_poly.type
_entity_poly.pdbx_seq_one_letter_code
_entity_poly.pdbx_strand_id
1 'polypeptide(L)'
;DKLEHRIRKIFSDPENNNDKNIKKIILKVYFESLSETIRFTDSNFENGGKIDRKDFIKLFNFQKIMAGRTLDDTSTDRSKILSKNIVDIASKDENWAKTIESLPDTILEAIENKNIEQIIKSTSIDSLKETMSSILMTNGGQTNEIIINMDITEDSLKSLLKNITSVQYMLDEHYLNESSQGLGYSNLIYMHLQLEKFNKTIDPLLVNLFVIEEPESHMHPQMQYVFSQYLLTYFDSRPKLQGFITTHSHEVVRGAKLSQLRVLRKVDSFKCTLYDLRSFHNNLEGAPELLDFYNYFYAISFPDIIFADKVILYEGDTERMLINSLLKLDQTPFPNLKSQYLSFVQVGGAYAVSYEPILKYLDIKSLIITDIDYGKDSNVKNEIEASESTNDSINKLLNTKLKTENKKNIKEIYSCREDNEPYVLIGDNICLTFQGEKDGYTRTLEEAMLCKLYDVKVFDTSTKEQWKDKRNRDKLKYSIPNTDDLIGVRHIVNSTSKNKTDFMYSAVLNNKLMDTLPYYIEEGLKWLEK
;
A
#
# COMPACT_ATOMS: atom_id res chain seq x y z
N ASP A 1 -37.64 -16.20 6.42
CA ASP A 1 -38.79 -16.66 5.61
C ASP A 1 -38.86 -16.02 4.22
N LYS A 2 -38.87 -14.67 4.10
CA LYS A 2 -38.90 -14.01 2.78
C LYS A 2 -37.64 -14.23 1.94
N LEU A 3 -36.48 -14.22 2.56
CA LEU A 3 -35.19 -14.48 1.89
C LEU A 3 -35.10 -15.94 1.42
N GLU A 4 -35.46 -16.86 2.27
CA GLU A 4 -35.48 -18.30 1.94
C GLU A 4 -36.41 -18.61 0.79
N HIS A 5 -37.62 -18.03 0.80
CA HIS A 5 -38.59 -18.17 -0.30
C HIS A 5 -38.05 -17.61 -1.63
N ARG A 6 -37.39 -16.44 -1.61
CA ARG A 6 -36.75 -15.84 -2.82
C ARG A 6 -35.60 -16.70 -3.32
N ILE A 7 -34.76 -17.24 -2.43
CA ILE A 7 -33.65 -18.14 -2.78
C ILE A 7 -34.17 -19.44 -3.39
N ARG A 8 -35.19 -20.09 -2.77
CA ARG A 8 -35.82 -21.29 -3.34
C ARG A 8 -36.39 -21.07 -4.74
N LYS A 9 -36.98 -19.91 -4.99
CA LYS A 9 -37.51 -19.55 -6.33
C LYS A 9 -36.38 -19.43 -7.36
N ILE A 10 -35.18 -18.95 -7.00
CA ILE A 10 -34.03 -18.87 -7.89
C ILE A 10 -33.51 -20.26 -8.27
N PHE A 11 -33.48 -21.20 -7.31
CA PHE A 11 -33.06 -22.58 -7.58
C PHE A 11 -34.08 -23.40 -8.37
N SER A 12 -35.34 -23.02 -8.36
CA SER A 12 -36.40 -23.70 -9.13
C SER A 12 -36.51 -23.21 -10.58
N ASP A 13 -35.74 -22.19 -10.98
CA ASP A 13 -35.75 -21.62 -12.33
C ASP A 13 -34.74 -22.35 -13.23
N PRO A 14 -35.20 -23.02 -14.31
CA PRO A 14 -34.33 -23.79 -15.22
C PRO A 14 -33.29 -22.93 -15.97
N GLU A 15 -33.54 -21.62 -16.14
CA GLU A 15 -32.62 -20.71 -16.84
C GLU A 15 -31.36 -20.39 -16.02
N ASN A 16 -31.37 -20.64 -14.72
CA ASN A 16 -30.28 -20.33 -13.80
C ASN A 16 -29.26 -21.48 -13.63
N ASN A 17 -29.22 -22.46 -14.49
CA ASN A 17 -28.45 -23.71 -14.36
C ASN A 17 -26.91 -23.53 -14.41
N ASN A 18 -26.39 -22.30 -14.36
CA ASN A 18 -24.96 -22.02 -14.34
C ASN A 18 -24.52 -21.55 -12.94
N ASP A 19 -23.67 -22.33 -12.27
CA ASP A 19 -23.19 -22.09 -10.90
C ASP A 19 -22.69 -20.64 -10.65
N LYS A 20 -22.06 -20.00 -11.64
CA LYS A 20 -21.59 -18.61 -11.51
C LYS A 20 -22.74 -17.61 -11.46
N ASN A 21 -23.79 -17.83 -12.25
CA ASN A 21 -24.96 -16.97 -12.27
C ASN A 21 -25.80 -17.13 -11.00
N ILE A 22 -26.00 -18.34 -10.52
CA ILE A 22 -26.71 -18.63 -9.27
C ILE A 22 -26.04 -17.92 -8.10
N LYS A 23 -24.71 -18.04 -7.95
CA LYS A 23 -23.96 -17.36 -6.89
C LYS A 23 -24.14 -15.83 -6.93
N LYS A 24 -24.07 -15.23 -8.13
CA LYS A 24 -24.25 -13.80 -8.32
C LYS A 24 -25.66 -13.33 -7.94
N ILE A 25 -26.69 -14.09 -8.32
CA ILE A 25 -28.08 -13.79 -8.02
C ILE A 25 -28.37 -13.95 -6.52
N ILE A 26 -27.86 -15.02 -5.88
CA ILE A 26 -27.98 -15.24 -4.45
C ILE A 26 -27.34 -14.10 -3.66
N LEU A 27 -26.13 -13.68 -4.02
CA LEU A 27 -25.46 -12.56 -3.38
C LEU A 27 -26.26 -11.25 -3.54
N LYS A 28 -26.79 -10.98 -4.73
CA LYS A 28 -27.64 -9.81 -4.96
C LYS A 28 -28.87 -9.81 -4.05
N VAL A 29 -29.61 -10.94 -4.01
CA VAL A 29 -30.80 -11.10 -3.16
C VAL A 29 -30.44 -11.00 -1.67
N TYR A 30 -29.30 -11.54 -1.26
CA TYR A 30 -28.81 -11.43 0.11
C TYR A 30 -28.57 -9.97 0.49
N PHE A 31 -27.80 -9.22 -0.31
CA PHE A 31 -27.53 -7.81 -0.05
C PHE A 31 -28.78 -6.94 -0.08
N GLU A 32 -29.72 -7.19 -1.00
CA GLU A 32 -31.02 -6.49 -1.05
C GLU A 32 -31.91 -6.80 0.17
N SER A 33 -31.68 -7.92 0.85
CA SER A 33 -32.48 -8.35 2.01
C SER A 33 -31.87 -7.94 3.35
N LEU A 34 -30.65 -7.39 3.36
CA LEU A 34 -30.02 -6.89 4.58
C LEU A 34 -30.82 -5.70 5.11
N SER A 35 -31.23 -5.79 6.36
CA SER A 35 -31.81 -4.67 7.10
C SER A 35 -30.85 -4.24 8.19
N GLU A 36 -30.51 -2.96 8.22
CA GLU A 36 -29.70 -2.38 9.27
C GLU A 36 -30.56 -2.05 10.48
N THR A 37 -30.13 -2.48 11.67
CA THR A 37 -30.71 -2.06 12.94
C THR A 37 -29.61 -1.40 13.75
N ILE A 38 -29.77 -0.10 14.05
CA ILE A 38 -28.84 0.65 14.89
C ILE A 38 -29.34 0.60 16.31
N ARG A 39 -28.45 0.26 17.23
CA ARG A 39 -28.73 0.23 18.68
C ARG A 39 -27.64 1.00 19.42
N PHE A 40 -28.03 1.72 20.47
CA PHE A 40 -27.10 2.21 21.49
C PHE A 40 -27.08 1.21 22.65
N THR A 41 -25.92 1.01 23.23
CA THR A 41 -25.71 0.09 24.37
C THR A 41 -24.74 0.73 25.36
N ASP A 42 -24.61 0.17 26.53
CA ASP A 42 -23.51 0.47 27.44
C ASP A 42 -22.18 -0.15 26.93
N SER A 43 -21.09 0.06 27.68
CA SER A 43 -19.75 -0.47 27.36
C SER A 43 -19.68 -2.01 27.31
N ASN A 44 -20.64 -2.69 27.91
CA ASN A 44 -20.72 -4.17 27.95
C ASN A 44 -21.62 -4.72 26.83
N PHE A 45 -22.12 -3.88 25.93
CA PHE A 45 -23.11 -4.20 24.89
C PHE A 45 -24.47 -4.66 25.44
N GLU A 46 -24.80 -4.26 26.66
CA GLU A 46 -26.05 -4.53 27.33
C GLU A 46 -26.90 -3.25 27.48
N ASN A 47 -28.11 -3.36 28.00
CA ASN A 47 -28.98 -2.26 28.40
C ASN A 47 -29.22 -1.16 27.33
N GLY A 48 -29.33 -1.56 26.08
CA GLY A 48 -29.48 -0.62 24.98
C GLY A 48 -30.87 -0.54 24.40
N GLY A 49 -31.07 0.44 23.55
CA GLY A 49 -32.30 0.67 22.77
C GLY A 49 -32.02 0.79 21.27
N LYS A 50 -33.09 0.79 20.49
CA LYS A 50 -33.02 1.11 19.05
C LYS A 50 -32.95 2.62 18.87
N ILE A 51 -32.11 3.06 17.94
CA ILE A 51 -32.06 4.45 17.49
C ILE A 51 -32.45 4.52 16.01
N ASP A 52 -33.21 5.52 15.61
CA ASP A 52 -33.51 5.73 14.20
C ASP A 52 -32.24 6.18 13.44
N ARG A 53 -32.06 5.68 12.23
CA ARG A 53 -30.92 6.03 11.38
C ARG A 53 -30.76 7.54 11.19
N LYS A 54 -31.86 8.28 11.08
CA LYS A 54 -31.84 9.74 10.95
C LYS A 54 -31.23 10.42 12.16
N ASP A 55 -31.54 9.92 13.37
CA ASP A 55 -31.01 10.50 14.60
C ASP A 55 -29.57 10.07 14.86
N PHE A 56 -29.23 8.83 14.51
CA PHE A 56 -27.86 8.36 14.56
C PHE A 56 -26.92 9.18 13.66
N ILE A 57 -27.33 9.50 12.43
CA ILE A 57 -26.51 10.29 11.50
C ILE A 57 -26.25 11.71 12.05
N LYS A 58 -27.19 12.30 12.79
CA LYS A 58 -27.02 13.63 13.41
C LYS A 58 -25.91 13.70 14.45
N LEU A 59 -25.44 12.55 14.98
CA LEU A 59 -24.32 12.48 15.91
C LEU A 59 -22.96 12.72 15.24
N PHE A 60 -22.94 12.70 13.90
CA PHE A 60 -21.71 12.79 13.13
C PHE A 60 -21.67 14.06 12.29
N ASN A 61 -20.57 14.77 12.37
CA ASN A 61 -20.14 15.72 11.35
C ASN A 61 -19.16 14.98 10.44
N PHE A 62 -19.60 14.63 9.22
CA PHE A 62 -18.89 13.74 8.33
C PHE A 62 -18.60 14.40 6.99
N GLN A 63 -17.33 14.31 6.56
CA GLN A 63 -16.93 14.69 5.22
C GLN A 63 -16.00 13.63 4.63
N LYS A 64 -16.16 13.38 3.32
CA LYS A 64 -15.36 12.43 2.56
C LYS A 64 -14.83 13.09 1.28
N ILE A 65 -13.55 12.87 1.01
CA ILE A 65 -12.92 13.14 -0.28
C ILE A 65 -12.74 11.80 -0.99
N MET A 66 -13.40 11.62 -2.14
CA MET A 66 -13.36 10.39 -2.94
C MET A 66 -12.06 10.30 -3.74
N ALA A 67 -11.59 9.09 -4.06
CA ALA A 67 -10.47 8.86 -4.98
C ALA A 67 -10.77 9.36 -6.40
N GLY A 68 -11.98 9.05 -6.91
CA GLY A 68 -12.50 9.55 -8.19
C GLY A 68 -12.95 11.01 -8.07
N ARG A 69 -11.99 11.92 -7.98
CA ARG A 69 -12.25 13.36 -7.91
C ARG A 69 -12.63 13.88 -9.29
N THR A 70 -13.60 14.80 -9.34
CA THR A 70 -14.04 15.46 -10.58
C THR A 70 -12.96 16.35 -11.23
N LEU A 71 -11.69 16.13 -10.87
CA LEU A 71 -10.53 16.79 -11.48
C LEU A 71 -10.13 16.13 -12.82
N ASP A 72 -10.79 15.04 -13.23
CA ASP A 72 -10.49 14.30 -14.45
C ASP A 72 -10.86 15.02 -15.74
N ASP A 73 -10.13 14.68 -16.82
CA ASP A 73 -9.99 15.40 -18.09
C ASP A 73 -11.27 15.66 -18.92
N THR A 74 -12.42 15.18 -18.52
CA THR A 74 -13.60 15.11 -19.39
C THR A 74 -14.65 16.20 -19.19
N SER A 75 -14.54 17.05 -18.14
CA SER A 75 -15.54 18.09 -17.89
C SER A 75 -15.01 19.49 -18.25
N THR A 76 -15.78 20.23 -19.02
CA THR A 76 -15.58 21.65 -19.39
C THR A 76 -15.54 22.61 -18.18
N ASP A 77 -15.73 22.13 -16.97
CA ASP A 77 -15.89 22.91 -15.75
C ASP A 77 -14.65 22.91 -14.81
N ARG A 78 -13.51 22.34 -15.28
CA ARG A 78 -12.25 22.29 -14.53
C ARG A 78 -11.73 23.64 -14.06
N SER A 79 -11.90 24.66 -14.91
CA SER A 79 -11.40 26.01 -14.67
C SER A 79 -12.03 26.71 -13.47
N LYS A 80 -12.97 26.05 -12.75
CA LYS A 80 -13.75 26.68 -11.69
C LYS A 80 -13.92 25.86 -10.41
N ILE A 81 -13.30 24.68 -10.30
CA ILE A 81 -13.47 23.81 -9.12
C ILE A 81 -12.83 24.46 -7.88
N LEU A 82 -11.63 24.96 -7.98
CA LEU A 82 -10.96 25.65 -6.89
C LEU A 82 -11.67 26.97 -6.57
N SER A 83 -12.07 27.72 -7.58
CA SER A 83 -12.81 28.97 -7.44
C SER A 83 -14.12 28.78 -6.66
N LYS A 84 -14.92 27.76 -7.03
CA LYS A 84 -16.16 27.39 -6.31
C LYS A 84 -15.90 27.04 -4.84
N ASN A 85 -14.85 26.25 -4.56
CA ASN A 85 -14.49 25.90 -3.18
C ASN A 85 -14.02 27.10 -2.37
N ILE A 86 -13.24 28.01 -2.96
CA ILE A 86 -12.80 29.24 -2.28
C ILE A 86 -14.00 30.11 -1.90
N VAL A 87 -14.95 30.31 -2.82
CA VAL A 87 -16.20 31.05 -2.55
C VAL A 87 -17.02 30.36 -1.46
N ASP A 88 -17.12 29.03 -1.46
CA ASP A 88 -17.83 28.27 -0.43
C ASP A 88 -17.18 28.41 0.96
N ILE A 89 -15.85 28.47 1.04
CA ILE A 89 -15.14 28.69 2.29
C ILE A 89 -15.30 30.12 2.76
N ALA A 90 -15.16 31.08 1.86
CA ALA A 90 -15.31 32.49 2.14
C ALA A 90 -16.74 32.81 2.64
N SER A 91 -17.77 32.22 2.04
CA SER A 91 -19.17 32.43 2.43
C SER A 91 -19.51 31.96 3.86
N LYS A 92 -18.63 31.20 4.50
CA LYS A 92 -18.77 30.79 5.91
C LYS A 92 -18.04 31.74 6.88
N ASP A 93 -17.33 32.72 6.37
CA ASP A 93 -16.70 33.78 7.18
C ASP A 93 -17.73 34.86 7.50
N GLU A 94 -17.76 35.33 8.76
CA GLU A 94 -18.76 36.32 9.22
C GLU A 94 -18.69 37.64 8.46
N ASN A 95 -17.50 38.09 8.05
CA ASN A 95 -17.35 39.34 7.32
C ASN A 95 -17.85 39.19 5.87
N TRP A 96 -17.57 38.03 5.25
CA TRP A 96 -18.09 37.70 3.94
C TRP A 96 -19.61 37.54 3.95
N ALA A 97 -20.18 36.87 4.96
CA ALA A 97 -21.59 36.70 5.11
C ALA A 97 -22.32 38.06 5.14
N LYS A 98 -21.84 39.00 5.98
CA LYS A 98 -22.36 40.38 6.05
C LYS A 98 -22.26 41.12 4.70
N THR A 99 -21.15 40.93 3.99
CA THR A 99 -20.96 41.56 2.67
C THR A 99 -21.92 40.98 1.64
N ILE A 100 -22.10 39.64 1.64
CA ILE A 100 -23.04 38.97 0.72
C ILE A 100 -24.49 39.30 1.06
N GLU A 101 -24.86 39.45 2.33
CA GLU A 101 -26.22 39.89 2.74
C GLU A 101 -26.57 41.29 2.22
N SER A 102 -25.60 42.20 2.12
CA SER A 102 -25.80 43.57 1.65
C SER A 102 -25.72 43.73 0.11
N LEU A 103 -25.11 42.75 -0.58
CA LEU A 103 -24.92 42.78 -2.03
C LEU A 103 -26.25 42.75 -2.84
N PRO A 104 -27.29 41.97 -2.47
CA PRO A 104 -28.55 41.96 -3.20
C PRO A 104 -29.15 43.34 -3.35
N ASP A 105 -29.24 44.10 -2.26
CA ASP A 105 -29.80 45.45 -2.26
C ASP A 105 -28.99 46.40 -3.14
N THR A 106 -27.67 46.32 -3.04
CA THR A 106 -26.74 47.15 -3.87
C THR A 106 -26.89 46.84 -5.35
N ILE A 107 -27.04 45.57 -5.72
CA ILE A 107 -27.18 45.14 -7.12
C ILE A 107 -28.57 45.51 -7.63
N LEU A 108 -29.62 45.31 -6.83
CA LEU A 108 -30.98 45.72 -7.18
C LEU A 108 -31.03 47.23 -7.43
N GLU A 109 -30.48 48.04 -6.53
CA GLU A 109 -30.38 49.49 -6.70
C GLU A 109 -29.64 49.91 -7.99
N ALA A 110 -28.55 49.19 -8.32
CA ALA A 110 -27.81 49.43 -9.57
C ALA A 110 -28.57 49.01 -10.82
N ILE A 111 -29.39 47.96 -10.74
CA ILE A 111 -30.27 47.48 -11.83
C ILE A 111 -31.44 48.45 -12.06
N GLU A 112 -32.06 48.91 -11.00
CA GLU A 112 -33.15 49.90 -11.04
C GLU A 112 -32.67 51.24 -11.62
N ASN A 113 -31.52 51.74 -11.13
CA ASN A 113 -30.92 52.99 -11.58
C ASN A 113 -30.54 53.00 -13.07
N LYS A 114 -30.31 51.85 -13.68
CA LYS A 114 -29.95 51.71 -15.11
C LYS A 114 -31.12 51.23 -15.98
N ASN A 115 -32.32 51.10 -15.44
CA ASN A 115 -33.51 50.60 -16.16
C ASN A 115 -33.29 49.23 -16.82
N ILE A 116 -32.35 48.42 -16.31
CA ILE A 116 -31.96 47.11 -16.89
C ILE A 116 -33.16 46.16 -16.91
N GLU A 117 -33.97 46.19 -15.86
CA GLU A 117 -35.17 45.37 -15.78
C GLU A 117 -36.18 45.69 -16.87
N GLN A 118 -36.36 46.99 -17.17
CA GLN A 118 -37.26 47.44 -18.25
C GLN A 118 -36.73 47.02 -19.62
N ILE A 119 -35.41 47.10 -19.83
CA ILE A 119 -34.78 46.68 -21.10
C ILE A 119 -34.95 45.17 -21.30
N ILE A 120 -34.73 44.36 -20.27
CA ILE A 120 -34.90 42.89 -20.37
C ILE A 120 -36.38 42.55 -20.58
N LYS A 121 -37.30 43.19 -19.84
CA LYS A 121 -38.74 42.97 -20.00
C LYS A 121 -39.18 43.30 -21.42
N SER A 122 -38.84 44.47 -21.95
CA SER A 122 -39.25 44.88 -23.30
C SER A 122 -38.66 43.94 -24.36
N THR A 123 -37.38 43.65 -24.31
CA THR A 123 -36.70 42.78 -25.28
C THR A 123 -37.23 41.34 -25.24
N SER A 124 -37.47 40.79 -24.04
CA SER A 124 -38.02 39.42 -23.89
C SER A 124 -39.47 39.34 -24.35
N ILE A 125 -40.28 40.33 -24.03
CA ILE A 125 -41.67 40.38 -24.47
C ILE A 125 -41.77 40.53 -25.99
N ASP A 126 -40.95 41.39 -26.60
CA ASP A 126 -40.91 41.55 -28.05
C ASP A 126 -40.48 40.27 -28.77
N SER A 127 -39.53 39.53 -28.24
CA SER A 127 -39.08 38.25 -28.82
C SER A 127 -40.10 37.11 -28.68
N LEU A 128 -40.99 37.18 -27.71
CA LEU A 128 -42.03 36.19 -27.47
C LEU A 128 -43.41 36.58 -28.00
N LYS A 129 -43.56 37.74 -28.63
CA LYS A 129 -44.84 38.31 -29.09
C LYS A 129 -45.62 37.40 -30.02
N GLU A 130 -44.96 36.73 -30.97
CA GLU A 130 -45.55 35.75 -31.87
C GLU A 130 -46.05 34.49 -31.11
N THR A 131 -45.22 34.01 -30.16
CA THR A 131 -45.57 32.86 -29.33
C THR A 131 -46.75 33.17 -28.42
N MET A 132 -46.79 34.37 -27.85
CA MET A 132 -47.92 34.81 -27.02
C MET A 132 -49.22 34.98 -27.83
N SER A 133 -49.14 35.46 -29.07
CA SER A 133 -50.29 35.51 -29.98
C SER A 133 -50.84 34.11 -30.27
N SER A 134 -49.97 33.13 -30.45
CA SER A 134 -50.34 31.71 -30.63
C SER A 134 -51.01 31.12 -29.38
N ILE A 135 -50.52 31.46 -28.18
CA ILE A 135 -51.12 31.04 -26.91
C ILE A 135 -52.52 31.63 -26.71
N LEU A 136 -52.72 32.90 -27.04
CA LEU A 136 -54.00 33.56 -27.00
C LEU A 136 -55.00 32.89 -27.94
N MET A 137 -54.63 32.52 -29.16
CA MET A 137 -55.45 31.80 -30.11
C MET A 137 -55.86 30.41 -29.63
N THR A 138 -55.01 29.71 -28.86
CA THR A 138 -55.28 28.36 -28.33
C THR A 138 -56.02 28.36 -27.01
N ASN A 139 -56.04 29.48 -26.26
CA ASN A 139 -56.65 29.61 -24.93
C ASN A 139 -57.98 30.34 -24.94
N GLY A 140 -58.78 30.31 -26.03
CA GLY A 140 -60.09 30.89 -26.11
C GLY A 140 -60.15 32.43 -25.97
N GLY A 141 -59.02 33.12 -26.22
CA GLY A 141 -58.96 34.59 -26.17
C GLY A 141 -58.77 35.19 -24.77
N GLN A 142 -58.53 34.39 -23.73
CA GLN A 142 -58.24 34.92 -22.40
C GLN A 142 -56.84 35.52 -22.36
N THR A 143 -56.68 36.79 -22.03
CA THR A 143 -55.45 37.52 -21.88
C THR A 143 -54.92 37.34 -20.47
N ASN A 144 -53.96 36.40 -20.30
CA ASN A 144 -53.07 36.36 -19.12
C ASN A 144 -51.79 37.09 -19.48
N GLU A 145 -51.44 38.16 -18.79
CA GLU A 145 -50.16 38.83 -18.95
C GLU A 145 -49.06 37.97 -18.31
N ILE A 146 -48.03 37.65 -19.10
CA ILE A 146 -46.80 37.04 -18.58
C ILE A 146 -45.90 38.17 -18.13
N ILE A 147 -45.61 38.21 -16.83
CA ILE A 147 -44.72 39.19 -16.22
C ILE A 147 -43.41 38.50 -15.89
N ILE A 148 -42.31 39.07 -16.36
CA ILE A 148 -40.94 38.59 -16.02
C ILE A 148 -40.44 39.43 -14.86
N ASN A 149 -40.26 38.81 -13.71
CA ASN A 149 -39.64 39.43 -12.54
C ASN A 149 -38.22 38.89 -12.34
N MET A 150 -37.31 39.73 -11.88
CA MET A 150 -35.97 39.36 -11.53
C MET A 150 -35.86 39.33 -10.00
N ASP A 151 -35.77 38.13 -9.42
CA ASP A 151 -35.54 37.96 -8.00
C ASP A 151 -34.06 37.65 -7.76
N ILE A 152 -33.36 38.59 -7.13
CA ILE A 152 -31.94 38.41 -6.73
C ILE A 152 -31.93 37.98 -5.27
N THR A 153 -31.70 36.69 -5.06
CA THR A 153 -31.56 36.11 -3.72
C THR A 153 -30.07 35.93 -3.37
N GLU A 154 -29.79 35.75 -2.08
CA GLU A 154 -28.46 35.43 -1.60
C GLU A 154 -27.85 34.18 -2.32
N ASP A 155 -28.69 33.17 -2.56
CA ASP A 155 -28.23 31.94 -3.27
C ASP A 155 -27.95 32.21 -4.74
N SER A 156 -28.72 33.08 -5.39
CA SER A 156 -28.46 33.52 -6.77
C SER A 156 -27.13 34.26 -6.87
N LEU A 157 -26.83 35.13 -5.90
CA LEU A 157 -25.56 35.83 -5.83
C LEU A 157 -24.37 34.92 -5.54
N LYS A 158 -24.53 34.01 -4.60
CA LYS A 158 -23.49 33.00 -4.33
C LYS A 158 -23.19 32.17 -5.59
N SER A 159 -24.23 31.80 -6.34
CA SER A 159 -24.09 31.08 -7.60
C SER A 159 -23.41 31.92 -8.67
N LEU A 160 -23.75 33.20 -8.77
CA LEU A 160 -23.09 34.15 -9.66
C LEU A 160 -21.63 34.32 -9.32
N LEU A 161 -21.29 34.56 -8.06
CA LEU A 161 -19.91 34.70 -7.59
C LEU A 161 -19.06 33.45 -7.89
N LYS A 162 -19.61 32.24 -7.68
CA LYS A 162 -18.96 30.99 -8.06
C LYS A 162 -18.66 30.89 -9.55
N ASN A 163 -19.54 31.46 -10.38
CA ASN A 163 -19.40 31.40 -11.84
C ASN A 163 -18.47 32.45 -12.42
N ILE A 164 -18.36 33.64 -11.80
CA ILE A 164 -17.50 34.74 -12.27
C ILE A 164 -16.11 34.72 -11.63
N THR A 165 -15.95 34.08 -10.46
CA THR A 165 -14.64 33.98 -9.80
C THR A 165 -13.76 32.99 -10.57
N SER A 166 -12.52 33.39 -10.84
CA SER A 166 -11.47 32.53 -11.40
C SER A 166 -10.24 32.61 -10.52
N VAL A 167 -9.64 31.44 -10.23
CA VAL A 167 -8.35 31.35 -9.55
C VAL A 167 -7.25 31.38 -10.59
N GLN A 168 -6.27 32.23 -10.36
CA GLN A 168 -5.07 32.30 -11.18
C GLN A 168 -3.84 32.08 -10.29
N TYR A 169 -2.81 31.48 -10.86
CA TYR A 169 -1.51 31.29 -10.22
C TYR A 169 -0.51 32.26 -10.81
N MET A 170 0.26 32.91 -9.97
CA MET A 170 1.36 33.75 -10.43
C MET A 170 2.64 32.90 -10.43
N LEU A 171 3.23 32.74 -11.61
CA LEU A 171 4.50 32.10 -11.80
C LEU A 171 5.40 33.06 -12.59
N ASP A 172 6.50 33.51 -12.02
CA ASP A 172 7.46 34.41 -12.68
C ASP A 172 6.80 35.61 -13.39
N GLU A 173 5.92 36.33 -12.69
CA GLU A 173 5.14 37.47 -13.19
C GLU A 173 4.05 37.13 -14.23
N HIS A 174 3.83 35.85 -14.56
CA HIS A 174 2.77 35.39 -15.44
C HIS A 174 1.58 34.83 -14.66
N TYR A 175 0.37 35.23 -15.06
CA TYR A 175 -0.86 34.68 -14.51
C TYR A 175 -1.30 33.47 -15.30
N LEU A 176 -1.31 32.31 -14.67
CA LEU A 176 -1.77 31.05 -15.23
C LEU A 176 -3.15 30.69 -14.71
N ASN A 177 -4.01 30.24 -15.58
CA ASN A 177 -5.35 29.76 -15.19
C ASN A 177 -5.27 28.44 -14.41
N GLU A 178 -6.30 28.14 -13.62
CA GLU A 178 -6.43 26.90 -12.87
C GLU A 178 -6.17 25.65 -13.74
N SER A 179 -6.67 25.65 -14.98
CA SER A 179 -6.49 24.56 -15.93
C SER A 179 -5.05 24.37 -16.45
N SER A 180 -4.19 25.36 -16.26
CA SER A 180 -2.77 25.29 -16.68
C SER A 180 -1.88 24.59 -15.65
N GLN A 181 -2.38 24.29 -14.47
CA GLN A 181 -1.64 23.57 -13.41
C GLN A 181 -1.73 22.05 -13.62
N GLY A 182 -0.65 21.37 -13.27
CA GLY A 182 -0.65 19.91 -13.21
C GLY A 182 -1.65 19.36 -12.20
N LEU A 183 -2.29 18.24 -12.51
CA LEU A 183 -3.32 17.60 -11.69
C LEU A 183 -2.91 17.38 -10.24
N GLY A 184 -1.64 17.01 -9.98
CA GLY A 184 -1.15 16.77 -8.63
C GLY A 184 -1.18 18.01 -7.75
N TYR A 185 -0.80 19.18 -8.29
CA TYR A 185 -0.82 20.44 -7.55
C TYR A 185 -2.24 20.95 -7.32
N SER A 186 -3.11 20.87 -8.33
CA SER A 186 -4.53 21.21 -8.19
C SER A 186 -5.22 20.32 -7.16
N ASN A 187 -4.88 19.02 -7.14
CA ASN A 187 -5.36 18.07 -6.15
C ASN A 187 -4.90 18.44 -4.71
N LEU A 188 -3.63 18.82 -4.57
CA LEU A 188 -3.10 19.27 -3.28
C LEU A 188 -3.89 20.47 -2.73
N ILE A 189 -4.08 21.50 -3.56
CA ILE A 189 -4.84 22.70 -3.16
C ILE A 189 -6.29 22.33 -2.83
N TYR A 190 -6.93 21.51 -3.65
CA TYR A 190 -8.30 21.05 -3.40
C TYR A 190 -8.43 20.38 -2.03
N MET A 191 -7.51 19.48 -1.68
CA MET A 191 -7.54 18.81 -0.38
C MET A 191 -7.33 19.77 0.77
N HIS A 192 -6.39 20.71 0.66
CA HIS A 192 -6.22 21.77 1.66
C HIS A 192 -7.49 22.61 1.87
N LEU A 193 -8.15 22.99 0.78
CA LEU A 193 -9.41 23.74 0.84
C LEU A 193 -10.52 22.91 1.51
N GLN A 194 -10.63 21.61 1.21
CA GLN A 194 -11.62 20.75 1.85
C GLN A 194 -11.36 20.57 3.35
N LEU A 195 -10.09 20.40 3.74
CA LEU A 195 -9.69 20.34 5.15
C LEU A 195 -10.04 21.63 5.89
N GLU A 196 -9.76 22.79 5.30
CA GLU A 196 -10.07 24.09 5.90
C GLU A 196 -11.57 24.35 5.98
N LYS A 197 -12.32 23.95 4.95
CA LYS A 197 -13.79 24.01 4.95
C LYS A 197 -14.37 23.16 6.09
N PHE A 198 -13.87 21.95 6.28
CA PHE A 198 -14.31 21.07 7.36
C PHE A 198 -13.92 21.60 8.73
N ASN A 199 -12.71 22.16 8.87
CA ASN A 199 -12.22 22.75 10.12
C ASN A 199 -13.17 23.81 10.67
N LYS A 200 -13.79 24.63 9.80
CA LYS A 200 -14.80 25.63 10.17
C LYS A 200 -16.16 25.04 10.60
N THR A 201 -16.38 23.75 10.38
CA THR A 201 -17.62 23.05 10.74
C THR A 201 -17.47 22.09 11.90
N ILE A 202 -16.29 22.03 12.52
CA ILE A 202 -16.04 21.15 13.67
C ILE A 202 -16.92 21.57 14.84
N ASP A 203 -17.79 20.65 15.27
CA ASP A 203 -18.61 20.80 16.47
C ASP A 203 -18.06 19.89 17.57
N PRO A 204 -17.68 20.44 18.73
CA PRO A 204 -17.15 19.64 19.84
C PRO A 204 -18.17 18.67 20.46
N LEU A 205 -19.45 18.83 20.18
CA LEU A 205 -20.54 17.96 20.64
C LEU A 205 -20.82 16.79 19.69
N LEU A 206 -20.23 16.79 18.50
CA LEU A 206 -20.40 15.77 17.48
C LEU A 206 -19.13 14.94 17.29
N VAL A 207 -19.30 13.76 16.72
CA VAL A 207 -18.18 12.93 16.24
C VAL A 207 -17.75 13.49 14.88
N ASN A 208 -16.63 14.22 14.85
CA ASN A 208 -16.10 14.80 13.61
C ASN A 208 -15.23 13.79 12.87
N LEU A 209 -15.68 13.34 11.72
CA LEU A 209 -15.01 12.34 10.88
C LEU A 209 -14.63 12.93 9.52
N PHE A 210 -13.36 12.84 9.17
CA PHE A 210 -12.86 13.24 7.87
C PHE A 210 -12.19 12.06 7.18
N VAL A 211 -12.69 11.67 6.02
CA VAL A 211 -12.17 10.53 5.25
C VAL A 211 -11.56 11.02 3.95
N ILE A 212 -10.32 10.61 3.67
CA ILE A 212 -9.63 10.91 2.42
C ILE A 212 -9.28 9.59 1.73
N GLU A 213 -9.85 9.38 0.56
CA GLU A 213 -9.50 8.23 -0.27
C GLU A 213 -8.34 8.60 -1.21
N GLU A 214 -7.30 7.79 -1.17
CA GLU A 214 -6.13 7.86 -2.05
C GLU A 214 -5.61 9.30 -2.26
N PRO A 215 -5.15 10.00 -1.18
CA PRO A 215 -4.65 11.37 -1.29
C PRO A 215 -3.52 11.50 -2.31
N GLU A 216 -2.78 10.44 -2.54
CA GLU A 216 -1.65 10.36 -3.45
C GLU A 216 -2.00 10.44 -4.94
N SER A 217 -3.28 10.31 -5.32
CA SER A 217 -3.70 10.29 -6.71
C SER A 217 -3.18 11.51 -7.48
N HIS A 218 -2.51 11.26 -8.61
CA HIS A 218 -1.87 12.25 -9.49
C HIS A 218 -0.69 13.04 -8.88
N MET A 219 -0.22 12.68 -7.67
CA MET A 219 0.91 13.36 -7.03
C MET A 219 2.24 12.66 -7.34
N HIS A 220 3.28 13.46 -7.52
CA HIS A 220 4.66 12.94 -7.55
C HIS A 220 5.04 12.36 -6.17
N PRO A 221 5.83 11.26 -6.08
CA PRO A 221 6.19 10.61 -4.81
C PRO A 221 6.70 11.57 -3.72
N GLN A 222 7.52 12.56 -4.08
CA GLN A 222 7.99 13.58 -3.13
C GLN A 222 6.83 14.37 -2.51
N MET A 223 5.82 14.74 -3.31
CA MET A 223 4.64 15.44 -2.81
C MET A 223 3.79 14.52 -1.94
N GLN A 224 3.66 13.24 -2.30
CA GLN A 224 2.93 12.25 -1.51
C GLN A 224 3.50 12.17 -0.09
N TYR A 225 4.82 12.06 0.04
CA TYR A 225 5.49 12.02 1.35
C TYR A 225 5.25 13.29 2.18
N VAL A 226 5.53 14.46 1.61
CA VAL A 226 5.39 15.74 2.32
C VAL A 226 3.94 16.00 2.72
N PHE A 227 3.00 15.70 1.81
CA PHE A 227 1.57 15.88 2.09
C PHE A 227 1.05 14.91 3.15
N SER A 228 1.53 13.67 3.15
CA SER A 228 1.17 12.71 4.20
C SER A 228 1.63 13.17 5.59
N GLN A 229 2.84 13.69 5.70
CA GLN A 229 3.35 14.30 6.96
C GLN A 229 2.47 15.46 7.42
N TYR A 230 2.07 16.32 6.48
CA TYR A 230 1.14 17.41 6.78
C TYR A 230 -0.20 16.89 7.31
N LEU A 231 -0.82 15.91 6.63
CA LEU A 231 -2.10 15.33 7.05
C LEU A 231 -2.04 14.71 8.44
N LEU A 232 -0.99 13.93 8.73
CA LEU A 232 -0.81 13.30 10.03
C LEU A 232 -0.65 14.36 11.14
N THR A 233 0.16 15.39 10.91
CA THR A 233 0.32 16.51 11.85
C THR A 233 -0.99 17.28 12.02
N TYR A 234 -1.74 17.47 10.92
CA TYR A 234 -3.03 18.15 10.94
C TYR A 234 -4.04 17.43 11.84
N PHE A 235 -4.15 16.09 11.73
CA PHE A 235 -5.05 15.30 12.56
C PHE A 235 -4.54 15.18 14.01
N ASP A 236 -3.26 14.95 14.22
CA ASP A 236 -2.67 14.85 15.57
C ASP A 236 -2.85 16.16 16.39
N SER A 237 -2.85 17.32 15.73
CA SER A 237 -3.05 18.62 16.37
C SER A 237 -4.52 18.92 16.73
N ARG A 238 -5.47 18.09 16.30
CA ARG A 238 -6.93 18.31 16.46
C ARG A 238 -7.61 17.12 17.14
N PRO A 239 -7.58 17.04 18.50
CA PRO A 239 -8.07 15.86 19.24
C PRO A 239 -9.57 15.60 19.09
N LYS A 240 -10.35 16.58 18.61
CA LYS A 240 -11.78 16.44 18.34
C LYS A 240 -12.09 16.01 16.90
N LEU A 241 -11.08 15.76 16.08
CA LEU A 241 -11.18 15.35 14.69
C LEU A 241 -10.56 13.97 14.52
N GLN A 242 -11.31 13.04 13.95
CA GLN A 242 -10.82 11.73 13.53
C GLN A 242 -10.60 11.72 12.02
N GLY A 243 -9.36 11.52 11.59
CA GLY A 243 -8.98 11.38 10.19
C GLY A 243 -8.80 9.93 9.79
N PHE A 244 -9.35 9.56 8.63
CA PHE A 244 -9.13 8.27 8.00
C PHE A 244 -8.56 8.49 6.59
N ILE A 245 -7.48 7.80 6.27
CA ILE A 245 -6.84 7.86 4.96
C ILE A 245 -6.76 6.45 4.41
N THR A 246 -7.29 6.24 3.20
CA THR A 246 -7.01 5.00 2.45
C THR A 246 -5.90 5.29 1.45
N THR A 247 -4.98 4.35 1.29
CA THR A 247 -3.83 4.55 0.42
C THR A 247 -3.27 3.25 -0.14
N HIS A 248 -2.69 3.34 -1.33
CA HIS A 248 -1.84 2.33 -1.96
C HIS A 248 -0.39 2.82 -2.09
N SER A 249 -0.06 3.99 -1.52
CA SER A 249 1.27 4.60 -1.64
C SER A 249 2.20 4.17 -0.53
N HIS A 250 3.39 3.68 -0.90
CA HIS A 250 4.49 3.42 0.01
C HIS A 250 4.93 4.69 0.76
N GLU A 251 4.88 5.85 0.10
CA GLU A 251 5.30 7.12 0.68
C GLU A 251 4.34 7.59 1.77
N VAL A 252 3.03 7.39 1.57
CA VAL A 252 2.03 7.71 2.60
C VAL A 252 2.18 6.79 3.81
N VAL A 253 2.38 5.50 3.60
CA VAL A 253 2.62 4.53 4.68
C VAL A 253 3.92 4.83 5.42
N ARG A 254 5.00 5.18 4.70
CA ARG A 254 6.29 5.56 5.30
C ARG A 254 6.19 6.76 6.24
N GLY A 255 5.27 7.68 5.93
CA GLY A 255 5.01 8.86 6.75
C GLY A 255 4.24 8.57 8.03
N ALA A 256 3.48 7.48 8.10
CA ALA A 256 2.62 7.14 9.23
C ALA A 256 3.37 6.43 10.36
N LYS A 257 2.87 6.48 11.59
CA LYS A 257 3.35 5.65 12.70
C LYS A 257 2.75 4.24 12.61
N LEU A 258 3.47 3.22 13.06
CA LEU A 258 2.99 1.83 13.06
C LEU A 258 1.59 1.71 13.71
N SER A 259 1.38 2.36 14.85
CA SER A 259 0.10 2.33 15.58
C SER A 259 -1.08 3.01 14.85
N GLN A 260 -0.82 3.80 13.81
CA GLN A 260 -1.86 4.45 13.01
C GLN A 260 -2.37 3.56 11.87
N LEU A 261 -1.66 2.49 11.53
CA LEU A 261 -1.96 1.66 10.38
C LEU A 261 -3.01 0.58 10.65
N ARG A 262 -3.82 0.36 9.64
CA ARG A 262 -4.80 -0.72 9.53
C ARG A 262 -4.60 -1.37 8.15
N VAL A 263 -4.15 -2.61 8.13
CA VAL A 263 -3.83 -3.32 6.88
C VAL A 263 -4.98 -4.25 6.53
N LEU A 264 -5.54 -4.05 5.34
CA LEU A 264 -6.56 -4.93 4.78
C LEU A 264 -5.90 -5.89 3.79
N ARG A 265 -6.00 -7.19 4.06
CA ARG A 265 -5.50 -8.22 3.16
C ARG A 265 -6.64 -9.10 2.66
N LYS A 266 -6.65 -9.36 1.38
CA LYS A 266 -7.61 -10.27 0.76
C LYS A 266 -7.23 -11.71 1.07
N VAL A 267 -8.15 -12.47 1.64
CA VAL A 267 -7.98 -13.92 1.91
C VAL A 267 -8.57 -14.74 0.77
N ASP A 268 -9.76 -14.38 0.32
CA ASP A 268 -10.43 -14.98 -0.84
C ASP A 268 -11.27 -13.94 -1.60
N SER A 269 -12.07 -14.36 -2.55
CA SER A 269 -12.84 -13.44 -3.40
C SER A 269 -13.84 -12.57 -2.65
N PHE A 270 -14.24 -12.98 -1.43
CA PHE A 270 -15.28 -12.30 -0.63
C PHE A 270 -14.88 -12.05 0.82
N LYS A 271 -13.64 -12.38 1.18
CA LYS A 271 -13.15 -12.25 2.55
C LYS A 271 -11.87 -11.45 2.60
N CYS A 272 -11.88 -10.40 3.41
CA CYS A 272 -10.71 -9.62 3.78
C CYS A 272 -10.48 -9.74 5.28
N THR A 273 -9.22 -9.76 5.69
CA THR A 273 -8.82 -9.65 7.09
C THR A 273 -8.25 -8.28 7.35
N LEU A 274 -8.68 -7.66 8.44
CA LEU A 274 -8.14 -6.40 8.95
C LEU A 274 -7.09 -6.69 10.02
N TYR A 275 -5.88 -6.25 9.80
CA TYR A 275 -4.79 -6.30 10.78
C TYR A 275 -4.62 -4.93 11.42
N ASP A 276 -4.93 -4.83 12.71
CA ASP A 276 -4.81 -3.60 13.51
C ASP A 276 -3.40 -3.48 14.09
N LEU A 277 -2.55 -2.70 13.47
CA LEU A 277 -1.17 -2.54 13.92
C LEU A 277 -1.03 -1.73 15.22
N ARG A 278 -2.08 -1.06 15.71
CA ARG A 278 -2.11 -0.51 17.07
C ARG A 278 -2.08 -1.64 18.10
N SER A 279 -2.92 -2.66 17.90
CA SER A 279 -2.94 -3.82 18.79
C SER A 279 -1.61 -4.57 18.77
N PHE A 280 -1.01 -4.71 17.58
CA PHE A 280 0.34 -5.27 17.46
C PHE A 280 1.38 -4.44 18.22
N HIS A 281 1.40 -3.12 18.02
CA HIS A 281 2.32 -2.20 18.72
C HIS A 281 2.18 -2.28 20.24
N ASN A 282 0.94 -2.27 20.76
CA ASN A 282 0.69 -2.36 22.20
C ASN A 282 1.17 -3.69 22.80
N ASN A 283 1.09 -4.77 22.05
CA ASN A 283 1.61 -6.08 22.50
C ASN A 283 3.14 -6.13 22.60
N LEU A 284 3.85 -5.16 21.97
CA LEU A 284 5.31 -5.03 22.07
C LEU A 284 5.79 -4.24 23.30
N GLU A 285 4.90 -3.66 24.09
CA GLU A 285 5.28 -2.89 25.30
C GLU A 285 6.10 -3.73 26.29
N GLY A 286 5.94 -5.06 26.30
CA GLY A 286 6.74 -6.00 27.06
C GLY A 286 8.12 -6.36 26.47
N ALA A 287 8.47 -5.84 25.27
CA ALA A 287 9.70 -6.13 24.54
C ALA A 287 10.32 -4.83 23.99
N PRO A 288 10.95 -3.99 24.83
CA PRO A 288 11.39 -2.65 24.46
C PRO A 288 12.39 -2.64 23.29
N GLU A 289 13.31 -3.58 23.23
CA GLU A 289 14.27 -3.66 22.12
C GLU A 289 13.59 -3.89 20.76
N LEU A 290 12.52 -4.71 20.75
CA LEU A 290 11.74 -4.97 19.55
C LEU A 290 10.86 -3.77 19.18
N LEU A 291 10.32 -3.09 20.16
CA LEU A 291 9.57 -1.85 19.97
C LEU A 291 10.46 -0.75 19.36
N ASP A 292 11.69 -0.58 19.88
CA ASP A 292 12.67 0.35 19.34
C ASP A 292 13.05 -0.03 17.91
N PHE A 293 13.25 -1.33 17.64
CA PHE A 293 13.50 -1.80 16.29
C PHE A 293 12.38 -1.37 15.33
N TYR A 294 11.12 -1.56 15.67
CA TYR A 294 10.01 -1.16 14.80
C TYR A 294 9.90 0.35 14.66
N ASN A 295 10.15 1.12 15.71
CA ASN A 295 10.10 2.59 15.64
C ASN A 295 11.18 3.17 14.73
N TYR A 296 12.38 2.59 14.69
CA TYR A 296 13.51 3.08 13.91
C TYR A 296 13.53 2.52 12.48
N PHE A 297 13.26 1.22 12.31
CA PHE A 297 13.43 0.55 11.02
C PHE A 297 12.14 0.45 10.21
N TYR A 298 11.01 0.81 10.81
CA TYR A 298 9.71 0.80 10.18
C TYR A 298 9.69 1.54 8.83
N ALA A 299 10.19 2.77 8.79
CA ALA A 299 10.14 3.61 7.60
C ALA A 299 11.00 3.08 6.43
N ILE A 300 11.95 2.16 6.69
CA ILE A 300 12.90 1.68 5.69
C ILE A 300 12.31 0.55 4.83
N SER A 301 11.75 -0.48 5.46
CA SER A 301 11.36 -1.72 4.76
C SER A 301 9.88 -2.06 4.90
N PHE A 302 9.20 -1.50 5.89
CA PHE A 302 7.85 -1.90 6.24
C PHE A 302 6.80 -1.57 5.16
N PRO A 303 6.84 -0.41 4.49
CA PRO A 303 5.92 -0.13 3.39
C PRO A 303 5.98 -1.19 2.29
N ASP A 304 7.18 -1.69 1.97
CA ASP A 304 7.37 -2.73 0.98
C ASP A 304 6.80 -4.08 1.44
N ILE A 305 6.88 -4.39 2.75
CA ILE A 305 6.32 -5.61 3.33
C ILE A 305 4.79 -5.59 3.29
N ILE A 306 4.16 -4.47 3.65
CA ILE A 306 2.69 -4.35 3.72
C ILE A 306 2.02 -4.66 2.37
N PHE A 307 2.60 -4.15 1.29
CA PHE A 307 2.02 -4.29 -0.04
C PHE A 307 2.45 -5.56 -0.78
N ALA A 308 3.41 -6.31 -0.22
CA ALA A 308 3.91 -7.51 -0.87
C ALA A 308 2.93 -8.69 -0.80
N ASP A 309 2.91 -9.48 -1.87
CA ASP A 309 2.29 -10.81 -1.86
C ASP A 309 3.13 -11.76 -1.01
N LYS A 310 4.45 -11.69 -1.16
CA LYS A 310 5.42 -12.52 -0.44
C LYS A 310 6.69 -11.72 -0.14
N VAL A 311 7.43 -12.13 0.89
CA VAL A 311 8.64 -11.43 1.35
C VAL A 311 9.84 -12.38 1.30
N ILE A 312 10.97 -11.86 0.82
CA ILE A 312 12.27 -12.52 0.87
C ILE A 312 13.22 -11.69 1.72
N LEU A 313 13.62 -12.23 2.87
CA LEU A 313 14.65 -11.65 3.71
C LEU A 313 15.99 -12.29 3.33
N TYR A 314 17.02 -11.47 3.14
CA TYR A 314 18.35 -11.89 2.70
C TYR A 314 19.44 -11.08 3.38
N GLU A 315 20.68 -11.64 3.45
CA GLU A 315 21.76 -10.99 4.18
C GLU A 315 22.54 -9.97 3.33
N GLY A 316 22.85 -10.30 2.10
CA GLY A 316 23.72 -9.50 1.25
C GLY A 316 23.21 -9.27 -0.18
N ASP A 317 23.88 -8.36 -0.88
CA ASP A 317 23.50 -8.01 -2.25
C ASP A 317 23.66 -9.20 -3.22
N THR A 318 24.52 -10.16 -2.92
CA THR A 318 24.75 -11.33 -3.78
C THR A 318 23.54 -12.24 -3.86
N GLU A 319 22.82 -12.48 -2.75
CA GLU A 319 21.54 -13.21 -2.71
C GLU A 319 20.47 -12.50 -3.53
N ARG A 320 20.35 -11.20 -3.32
CA ARG A 320 19.41 -10.37 -4.07
C ARG A 320 19.67 -10.39 -5.57
N MET A 321 20.94 -10.28 -5.96
CA MET A 321 21.35 -10.33 -7.37
C MET A 321 21.03 -11.69 -7.98
N LEU A 322 21.34 -12.78 -7.30
CA LEU A 322 21.05 -14.14 -7.73
C LEU A 322 19.55 -14.33 -7.98
N ILE A 323 18.73 -14.04 -6.97
CA ILE A 323 17.28 -14.27 -7.04
C ILE A 323 16.63 -13.38 -8.10
N ASN A 324 16.93 -12.09 -8.13
CA ASN A 324 16.37 -11.18 -9.14
C ASN A 324 16.77 -11.59 -10.57
N SER A 325 18.01 -12.08 -10.75
CA SER A 325 18.46 -12.53 -12.06
C SER A 325 17.78 -13.83 -12.48
N LEU A 326 17.55 -14.77 -11.56
CA LEU A 326 16.78 -15.99 -11.81
C LEU A 326 15.35 -15.70 -12.21
N LEU A 327 14.67 -14.78 -11.52
CA LEU A 327 13.28 -14.40 -11.83
C LEU A 327 13.15 -13.68 -13.17
N LYS A 328 14.22 -13.02 -13.64
CA LYS A 328 14.24 -12.32 -14.95
C LYS A 328 14.54 -13.25 -16.13
N LEU A 329 14.95 -14.49 -15.91
CA LEU A 329 15.16 -15.45 -16.99
C LEU A 329 13.84 -15.65 -17.77
N ASP A 330 13.93 -15.81 -19.10
CA ASP A 330 12.78 -16.10 -19.96
C ASP A 330 12.10 -17.41 -19.53
N GLN A 331 12.89 -18.43 -19.25
CA GLN A 331 12.47 -19.73 -18.72
C GLN A 331 12.89 -19.85 -17.25
N THR A 332 12.35 -18.98 -16.39
CA THR A 332 12.61 -19.10 -14.94
C THR A 332 11.98 -20.36 -14.39
N PRO A 333 12.64 -21.07 -13.45
CA PRO A 333 12.04 -22.20 -12.75
C PRO A 333 10.93 -21.79 -11.76
N PHE A 334 10.69 -20.47 -11.57
CA PHE A 334 9.73 -19.90 -10.63
C PHE A 334 8.73 -18.94 -11.30
N PRO A 335 7.88 -19.42 -12.23
CA PRO A 335 7.00 -18.58 -13.03
C PRO A 335 5.92 -17.88 -12.20
N ASN A 336 5.45 -18.51 -11.11
CA ASN A 336 4.44 -17.90 -10.24
C ASN A 336 5.03 -16.75 -9.42
N LEU A 337 6.28 -16.88 -8.93
CA LEU A 337 6.96 -15.79 -8.22
C LEU A 337 7.22 -14.60 -9.14
N LYS A 338 7.53 -14.84 -10.42
CA LYS A 338 7.73 -13.78 -11.42
C LYS A 338 6.49 -12.90 -11.60
N SER A 339 5.29 -13.44 -11.40
CA SER A 339 4.01 -12.74 -11.56
C SER A 339 3.46 -12.10 -10.27
N GLN A 340 4.17 -12.19 -9.16
CA GLN A 340 3.79 -11.68 -7.86
C GLN A 340 4.65 -10.47 -7.46
N TYR A 341 4.11 -9.62 -6.59
CA TYR A 341 4.88 -8.55 -5.99
C TYR A 341 5.71 -9.09 -4.82
N LEU A 342 7.00 -9.26 -5.05
CA LEU A 342 7.95 -9.73 -4.05
C LEU A 342 8.65 -8.55 -3.40
N SER A 343 8.60 -8.47 -2.07
CA SER A 343 9.42 -7.54 -1.29
C SER A 343 10.75 -8.19 -0.93
N PHE A 344 11.83 -7.48 -1.20
CA PHE A 344 13.20 -7.89 -0.87
C PHE A 344 13.70 -7.06 0.30
N VAL A 345 13.83 -7.69 1.47
CA VAL A 345 14.27 -7.02 2.71
C VAL A 345 15.68 -7.47 3.07
N GLN A 346 16.61 -6.55 3.00
CA GLN A 346 17.98 -6.82 3.45
C GLN A 346 18.02 -6.80 4.98
N VAL A 347 18.47 -7.91 5.56
CA VAL A 347 18.62 -8.07 7.01
C VAL A 347 20.07 -8.43 7.28
N GLY A 348 20.79 -7.64 8.06
CA GLY A 348 22.08 -8.08 8.57
C GLY A 348 21.90 -9.33 9.41
N GLY A 349 22.87 -10.25 9.42
CA GLY A 349 22.76 -11.61 9.98
C GLY A 349 22.18 -11.76 11.39
N ALA A 350 22.01 -10.67 12.16
CA ALA A 350 21.43 -10.69 13.50
C ALA A 350 19.95 -10.22 13.55
N TYR A 351 19.43 -9.59 12.50
CA TYR A 351 18.14 -8.89 12.57
C TYR A 351 16.96 -9.60 11.91
N ALA A 352 17.16 -10.72 11.22
CA ALA A 352 16.07 -11.46 10.59
C ALA A 352 14.99 -11.89 11.60
N VAL A 353 15.40 -12.21 12.83
CA VAL A 353 14.49 -12.58 13.92
C VAL A 353 13.55 -11.45 14.31
N SER A 354 13.96 -10.19 14.17
CA SER A 354 13.13 -9.03 14.52
C SER A 354 11.96 -8.82 13.57
N TYR A 355 12.01 -9.37 12.36
CA TYR A 355 10.90 -9.33 11.40
C TYR A 355 9.87 -10.46 11.61
N GLU A 356 10.24 -11.53 12.28
CA GLU A 356 9.37 -12.70 12.48
C GLU A 356 8.01 -12.35 13.09
N PRO A 357 7.89 -11.54 14.17
CA PRO A 357 6.61 -11.21 14.77
C PRO A 357 5.63 -10.51 13.83
N ILE A 358 6.11 -9.55 13.04
CA ILE A 358 5.24 -8.81 12.12
C ILE A 358 4.83 -9.65 10.91
N LEU A 359 5.73 -10.50 10.39
CA LEU A 359 5.42 -11.41 9.28
C LEU A 359 4.37 -12.44 9.70
N LYS A 360 4.46 -12.96 10.91
CA LYS A 360 3.43 -13.83 11.51
C LYS A 360 2.12 -13.09 11.74
N TYR A 361 2.18 -11.88 12.31
CA TYR A 361 0.99 -11.10 12.59
C TYR A 361 0.21 -10.76 11.32
N LEU A 362 0.88 -10.39 10.24
CA LEU A 362 0.28 -10.06 8.95
C LEU A 362 -0.04 -11.28 8.08
N ASP A 363 0.31 -12.47 8.53
CA ASP A 363 0.16 -13.73 7.79
C ASP A 363 0.76 -13.66 6.38
N ILE A 364 1.99 -13.12 6.29
CA ILE A 364 2.69 -12.97 5.00
C ILE A 364 3.64 -14.14 4.80
N LYS A 365 3.47 -14.85 3.68
CA LYS A 365 4.38 -15.94 3.31
C LYS A 365 5.76 -15.39 3.03
N SER A 366 6.76 -15.86 3.79
CA SER A 366 8.08 -15.25 3.84
C SER A 366 9.20 -16.28 3.81
N LEU A 367 10.24 -15.99 3.03
CA LEU A 367 11.45 -16.79 2.94
C LEU A 367 12.63 -16.03 3.56
N ILE A 368 13.27 -16.61 4.54
CA ILE A 368 14.51 -16.10 5.15
C ILE A 368 15.67 -16.91 4.59
N ILE A 369 16.56 -16.24 3.88
CA ILE A 369 17.79 -16.81 3.32
C ILE A 369 18.94 -16.26 4.13
N THR A 370 19.71 -17.12 4.77
CA THR A 370 20.83 -16.73 5.63
C THR A 370 21.96 -17.75 5.50
N ASP A 371 23.18 -17.31 5.75
CA ASP A 371 24.36 -18.18 5.77
C ASP A 371 24.42 -18.94 7.09
N ILE A 372 24.75 -20.24 7.05
CA ILE A 372 24.82 -21.05 8.27
C ILE A 372 25.98 -20.66 9.18
N ASP A 373 27.03 -20.08 8.63
CA ASP A 373 28.24 -19.62 9.30
C ASP A 373 28.68 -20.47 10.50
N TYR A 374 29.84 -21.05 10.45
CA TYR A 374 30.45 -21.76 11.56
C TYR A 374 31.94 -21.43 11.69
N GLY A 375 32.42 -21.37 12.95
CA GLY A 375 33.67 -20.72 13.31
C GLY A 375 34.98 -21.49 13.02
N LYS A 376 34.91 -22.74 12.56
CA LYS A 376 36.12 -23.51 12.28
C LYS A 376 36.37 -23.64 10.79
N ASP A 377 37.57 -23.32 10.35
CA ASP A 377 38.07 -23.59 8.99
C ASP A 377 38.41 -25.08 8.81
N SER A 378 37.54 -25.96 9.27
CA SER A 378 37.73 -27.39 9.13
C SER A 378 37.23 -27.88 7.78
N ASN A 379 38.02 -28.73 7.15
CA ASN A 379 37.65 -29.48 5.95
C ASN A 379 37.28 -30.95 6.30
N VAL A 380 36.97 -31.24 7.56
CA VAL A 380 36.58 -32.57 8.04
C VAL A 380 35.09 -32.54 8.45
N LYS A 381 34.29 -33.44 7.85
CA LYS A 381 32.85 -33.51 8.07
C LYS A 381 32.46 -33.53 9.56
N ASN A 382 33.07 -34.42 10.34
CA ASN A 382 32.70 -34.59 11.76
C ASN A 382 33.03 -33.33 12.60
N GLU A 383 34.06 -32.58 12.23
CA GLU A 383 34.44 -31.34 12.92
C GLU A 383 33.44 -30.20 12.56
N ILE A 384 32.98 -30.15 11.31
CA ILE A 384 31.95 -29.21 10.88
C ILE A 384 30.64 -29.49 11.62
N GLU A 385 30.20 -30.74 11.63
CA GLU A 385 28.97 -31.16 12.30
C GLU A 385 28.99 -30.89 13.81
N ALA A 386 30.16 -30.97 14.44
CA ALA A 386 30.34 -30.69 15.86
C ALA A 386 30.55 -29.19 16.18
N SER A 387 30.76 -28.34 15.17
CA SER A 387 30.97 -26.91 15.37
C SER A 387 29.64 -26.21 15.63
N GLU A 388 29.65 -25.09 16.37
CA GLU A 388 28.49 -24.24 16.59
C GLU A 388 28.34 -23.25 15.44
N SER A 389 27.06 -22.96 15.07
CA SER A 389 26.76 -21.84 14.16
C SER A 389 27.05 -20.51 14.87
N THR A 390 27.73 -19.62 14.17
CA THR A 390 27.94 -18.24 14.60
C THR A 390 26.83 -17.28 14.17
N ASN A 391 25.86 -17.77 13.38
CA ASN A 391 24.72 -16.98 12.93
C ASN A 391 23.66 -16.88 14.03
N ASP A 392 23.52 -15.68 14.60
CA ASP A 392 22.57 -15.40 15.68
C ASP A 392 21.11 -15.53 15.24
N SER A 393 20.79 -15.22 13.99
CA SER A 393 19.41 -15.33 13.48
C SER A 393 18.95 -16.79 13.45
N ILE A 394 19.78 -17.71 12.97
CA ILE A 394 19.46 -19.14 12.97
C ILE A 394 19.24 -19.61 14.41
N ASN A 395 20.20 -19.31 15.31
CA ASN A 395 20.10 -19.75 16.70
C ASN A 395 18.83 -19.24 17.39
N LYS A 396 18.50 -17.95 17.25
CA LYS A 396 17.32 -17.33 17.88
C LYS A 396 16.01 -17.88 17.29
N LEU A 397 15.91 -18.00 15.96
CA LEU A 397 14.70 -18.52 15.29
C LEU A 397 14.45 -19.99 15.65
N LEU A 398 15.50 -20.82 15.69
CA LEU A 398 15.39 -22.21 16.12
C LEU A 398 15.07 -22.34 17.60
N ASN A 399 15.62 -21.48 18.45
CA ASN A 399 15.33 -21.46 19.87
C ASN A 399 13.86 -21.08 20.13
N THR A 400 13.33 -20.13 19.38
CA THR A 400 11.88 -19.79 19.42
C THR A 400 11.02 -20.99 19.03
N LYS A 401 11.38 -21.71 17.95
CA LYS A 401 10.65 -22.92 17.52
C LYS A 401 10.72 -24.03 18.57
N LEU A 402 11.90 -24.29 19.15
CA LEU A 402 12.15 -25.44 20.06
C LEU A 402 11.97 -25.10 21.53
N LYS A 403 11.70 -23.83 21.87
CA LYS A 403 11.59 -23.33 23.26
C LYS A 403 12.83 -23.66 24.11
N THR A 404 14.01 -23.42 23.56
CA THR A 404 15.32 -23.64 24.20
C THR A 404 16.15 -22.36 24.13
N GLU A 405 17.19 -22.23 24.94
CA GLU A 405 18.10 -21.07 24.95
C GLU A 405 19.54 -21.41 24.54
N ASN A 406 19.81 -22.67 24.21
CA ASN A 406 21.16 -23.13 23.94
C ASN A 406 21.57 -22.93 22.49
N LYS A 407 22.83 -22.56 22.27
CA LYS A 407 23.46 -22.65 20.95
C LYS A 407 23.51 -24.11 20.49
N LYS A 408 23.24 -24.33 19.21
CA LYS A 408 23.20 -25.65 18.60
C LYS A 408 24.41 -25.87 17.72
N ASN A 409 24.92 -27.09 17.72
CA ASN A 409 25.91 -27.48 16.73
C ASN A 409 25.24 -27.70 15.35
N ILE A 410 26.08 -27.73 14.30
CA ILE A 410 25.59 -27.86 12.92
C ILE A 410 24.74 -29.12 12.70
N LYS A 411 25.11 -30.23 13.34
CA LYS A 411 24.33 -31.46 13.25
C LYS A 411 22.94 -31.32 13.87
N GLU A 412 22.83 -30.65 15.02
CA GLU A 412 21.56 -30.37 15.68
C GLU A 412 20.71 -29.41 14.82
N ILE A 413 21.33 -28.39 14.19
CA ILE A 413 20.65 -27.48 13.28
C ILE A 413 20.08 -28.24 12.09
N TYR A 414 20.85 -29.15 11.49
CA TYR A 414 20.35 -29.98 10.38
C TYR A 414 19.19 -30.90 10.82
N SER A 415 19.20 -31.39 12.04
CA SER A 415 18.09 -32.21 12.56
C SER A 415 16.80 -31.43 12.80
N CYS A 416 16.84 -30.09 12.82
CA CYS A 416 15.64 -29.23 12.92
C CYS A 416 14.91 -29.03 11.60
N ARG A 417 15.48 -29.47 10.46
CA ARG A 417 14.89 -29.36 9.14
C ARG A 417 13.66 -30.24 9.01
N GLU A 418 12.77 -29.84 8.12
CA GLU A 418 11.65 -30.68 7.72
C GLU A 418 12.16 -31.95 7.01
N ASP A 419 11.40 -33.03 7.06
CA ASP A 419 11.80 -34.32 6.50
C ASP A 419 12.25 -34.21 5.03
N ASN A 420 13.52 -34.53 4.79
CA ASN A 420 14.18 -34.46 3.48
C ASN A 420 14.29 -33.08 2.80
N GLU A 421 13.90 -32.01 3.46
CA GLU A 421 13.95 -30.64 2.91
C GLU A 421 15.13 -29.84 3.51
N PRO A 422 15.72 -28.88 2.77
CA PRO A 422 16.85 -28.10 3.27
C PRO A 422 16.45 -26.88 4.11
N TYR A 423 15.23 -26.80 4.60
CA TYR A 423 14.69 -25.65 5.31
C TYR A 423 13.99 -26.02 6.62
N VAL A 424 13.76 -25.00 7.45
CA VAL A 424 13.00 -25.10 8.69
C VAL A 424 11.78 -24.19 8.60
N LEU A 425 10.60 -24.69 8.95
CA LEU A 425 9.39 -23.87 9.04
C LEU A 425 9.29 -23.22 10.43
N ILE A 426 9.08 -21.93 10.45
CA ILE A 426 8.85 -21.12 11.66
C ILE A 426 7.38 -20.69 11.66
N GLY A 427 6.51 -21.54 12.24
CA GLY A 427 5.07 -21.45 12.06
C GLY A 427 4.66 -21.88 10.64
N ASP A 428 3.52 -21.38 10.15
CA ASP A 428 2.94 -21.85 8.89
C ASP A 428 3.37 -21.01 7.68
N ASN A 429 3.84 -19.78 7.90
CA ASN A 429 4.05 -18.79 6.85
C ASN A 429 5.51 -18.33 6.68
N ILE A 430 6.47 -18.81 7.49
CA ILE A 430 7.88 -18.43 7.39
C ILE A 430 8.74 -19.67 7.17
N CYS A 431 9.56 -19.63 6.13
CA CYS A 431 10.55 -20.62 5.79
C CYS A 431 11.96 -20.06 6.02
N LEU A 432 12.75 -20.72 6.85
CA LEU A 432 14.15 -20.41 7.08
C LEU A 432 15.02 -21.41 6.30
N THR A 433 15.84 -20.90 5.39
CA THR A 433 16.73 -21.74 4.56
C THR A 433 18.19 -21.30 4.70
N PHE A 434 19.08 -22.28 4.72
CA PHE A 434 20.54 -22.13 4.86
C PHE A 434 21.25 -23.36 4.29
N GLN A 435 22.56 -23.25 4.02
CA GLN A 435 23.38 -24.29 3.42
C GLN A 435 23.34 -25.60 4.20
N GLY A 436 23.52 -26.71 3.49
CA GLY A 436 23.50 -28.02 4.09
C GLY A 436 24.39 -29.06 3.42
N GLU A 437 24.09 -30.31 3.69
CA GLU A 437 24.85 -31.46 3.16
C GLU A 437 24.84 -31.50 1.63
N LYS A 438 23.68 -31.21 1.01
CA LYS A 438 23.48 -31.18 -0.45
C LYS A 438 24.18 -29.99 -1.10
N ASP A 439 24.47 -28.92 -0.33
CA ASP A 439 25.24 -27.76 -0.76
C ASP A 439 26.76 -27.95 -0.48
N GLY A 440 27.18 -29.15 -0.14
CA GLY A 440 28.59 -29.49 0.06
C GLY A 440 29.16 -29.10 1.43
N TYR A 441 28.35 -28.91 2.47
CA TYR A 441 28.75 -28.44 3.81
C TYR A 441 29.37 -27.04 3.80
N THR A 442 28.88 -26.21 2.92
CA THR A 442 29.34 -24.82 2.76
C THR A 442 28.81 -23.93 3.87
N ARG A 443 29.44 -22.78 4.10
CA ARG A 443 29.00 -21.80 5.10
C ARG A 443 28.54 -20.49 4.50
N THR A 444 28.86 -20.22 3.20
CA THR A 444 28.45 -19.00 2.51
C THR A 444 27.84 -19.30 1.15
N LEU A 445 27.08 -18.32 0.60
CA LEU A 445 26.47 -18.43 -0.72
C LEU A 445 27.51 -18.76 -1.80
N GLU A 446 28.66 -18.05 -1.83
CA GLU A 446 29.64 -18.21 -2.87
C GLU A 446 30.32 -19.60 -2.80
N GLU A 447 30.52 -20.13 -1.58
CA GLU A 447 30.99 -21.51 -1.41
C GLU A 447 29.99 -22.49 -2.03
N ALA A 448 28.67 -22.32 -1.73
CA ALA A 448 27.62 -23.19 -2.23
C ALA A 448 27.49 -23.14 -3.76
N MET A 449 27.60 -21.94 -4.35
CA MET A 449 27.61 -21.76 -5.80
C MET A 449 28.74 -22.48 -6.50
N LEU A 450 29.98 -22.41 -5.96
CA LEU A 450 31.13 -23.10 -6.53
C LEU A 450 31.03 -24.61 -6.32
N CYS A 451 30.56 -25.05 -5.16
CA CYS A 451 30.36 -26.48 -4.89
C CYS A 451 29.33 -27.07 -5.86
N LYS A 452 28.21 -26.37 -6.11
CA LYS A 452 27.18 -26.79 -7.06
C LYS A 452 27.72 -26.86 -8.48
N LEU A 453 28.42 -25.80 -8.95
CA LEU A 453 28.90 -25.71 -10.33
C LEU A 453 29.94 -26.82 -10.67
N TYR A 454 30.79 -27.15 -9.71
CA TYR A 454 31.89 -28.08 -9.95
C TYR A 454 31.66 -29.46 -9.36
N ASP A 455 30.48 -29.72 -8.79
CA ASP A 455 30.11 -30.97 -8.12
C ASP A 455 31.17 -31.42 -7.11
N VAL A 456 31.54 -30.49 -6.21
CA VAL A 456 32.57 -30.70 -5.18
C VAL A 456 31.99 -30.30 -3.81
N LYS A 457 32.61 -30.84 -2.77
CA LYS A 457 32.33 -30.46 -1.37
C LYS A 457 33.46 -29.63 -0.81
N VAL A 458 33.25 -28.99 0.33
CA VAL A 458 34.32 -28.20 1.01
C VAL A 458 35.54 -29.02 1.40
N PHE A 459 35.40 -30.35 1.49
CA PHE A 459 36.50 -31.29 1.78
C PHE A 459 37.39 -31.55 0.57
N ASP A 460 36.90 -31.32 -0.63
CA ASP A 460 37.58 -31.61 -1.87
C ASP A 460 38.60 -30.52 -2.18
N THR A 461 39.76 -30.94 -2.63
CA THR A 461 40.86 -30.04 -2.99
C THR A 461 41.30 -30.27 -4.43
N SER A 462 41.80 -29.23 -5.07
CA SER A 462 42.32 -29.28 -6.45
C SER A 462 43.62 -28.47 -6.55
N THR A 463 44.39 -28.73 -7.60
CA THR A 463 45.60 -27.93 -7.87
C THR A 463 45.24 -26.54 -8.38
N LYS A 464 46.18 -25.63 -8.30
CA LYS A 464 46.03 -24.26 -8.81
C LYS A 464 45.71 -24.24 -10.31
N GLU A 465 46.30 -25.11 -11.09
CA GLU A 465 46.07 -25.27 -12.53
C GLU A 465 44.65 -25.73 -12.80
N GLN A 466 44.14 -26.72 -12.09
CA GLN A 466 42.76 -27.20 -12.20
C GLN A 466 41.77 -26.10 -11.89
N TRP A 467 42.01 -25.27 -10.89
CA TRP A 467 41.14 -24.11 -10.59
C TRP A 467 41.21 -23.03 -11.66
N LYS A 468 42.39 -22.79 -12.27
CA LYS A 468 42.51 -21.86 -13.41
C LYS A 468 41.74 -22.38 -14.63
N ASP A 469 41.81 -23.67 -14.94
CA ASP A 469 41.09 -24.28 -16.04
C ASP A 469 39.58 -24.19 -15.85
N LYS A 470 39.08 -24.52 -14.65
CA LYS A 470 37.68 -24.38 -14.27
C LYS A 470 37.22 -22.92 -14.45
N ARG A 471 37.97 -21.96 -13.88
CA ARG A 471 37.65 -20.52 -13.97
C ARG A 471 37.60 -20.02 -15.41
N ASN A 472 38.58 -20.40 -16.23
CA ASN A 472 38.69 -19.96 -17.62
C ASN A 472 37.57 -20.56 -18.51
N ARG A 473 37.29 -21.86 -18.30
CA ARG A 473 36.19 -22.55 -19.01
C ARG A 473 34.84 -21.88 -18.76
N ASP A 474 34.55 -21.56 -17.51
CA ASP A 474 33.25 -21.01 -17.12
C ASP A 474 33.23 -19.48 -17.12
N LYS A 475 34.37 -18.83 -17.41
CA LYS A 475 34.56 -17.36 -17.47
C LYS A 475 34.15 -16.65 -16.18
N LEU A 476 34.30 -17.32 -15.04
CA LEU A 476 33.96 -16.75 -13.74
C LEU A 476 35.09 -15.87 -13.21
N LYS A 477 34.73 -14.84 -12.47
CA LYS A 477 35.67 -13.91 -11.83
C LYS A 477 35.84 -14.28 -10.35
N TYR A 478 36.78 -15.14 -10.05
CA TYR A 478 37.25 -15.41 -8.69
C TYR A 478 38.76 -15.44 -8.60
N SER A 479 39.27 -15.13 -7.42
CA SER A 479 40.72 -15.12 -7.13
C SER A 479 41.19 -16.51 -6.75
N ILE A 480 42.37 -16.90 -7.22
CA ILE A 480 43.00 -18.16 -6.87
C ILE A 480 44.23 -17.84 -6.02
N PRO A 481 44.33 -18.40 -4.81
CA PRO A 481 45.48 -18.18 -3.94
C PRO A 481 46.79 -18.56 -4.66
N ASN A 482 47.85 -17.81 -4.35
CA ASN A 482 49.17 -18.11 -4.87
C ASN A 482 49.91 -19.06 -3.89
N THR A 483 49.58 -20.33 -3.96
CA THR A 483 50.19 -21.39 -3.15
C THR A 483 50.48 -22.60 -4.02
N ASP A 484 51.46 -23.43 -3.61
CA ASP A 484 51.76 -24.73 -4.20
C ASP A 484 50.95 -25.87 -3.53
N ASP A 485 50.26 -25.58 -2.45
CA ASP A 485 49.39 -26.53 -1.76
C ASP A 485 48.09 -26.80 -2.55
N LEU A 486 47.41 -27.88 -2.20
CA LEU A 486 46.08 -28.17 -2.70
C LEU A 486 45.06 -27.15 -2.17
N ILE A 487 44.24 -26.64 -3.07
CA ILE A 487 43.32 -25.53 -2.83
C ILE A 487 41.89 -26.08 -2.73
N GLY A 488 41.20 -25.84 -1.63
CA GLY A 488 39.76 -26.09 -1.47
C GLY A 488 38.91 -24.87 -1.84
N VAL A 489 37.58 -25.07 -1.97
CA VAL A 489 36.61 -24.03 -2.30
C VAL A 489 36.71 -22.83 -1.35
N ARG A 490 36.87 -23.04 -0.03
CA ARG A 490 37.04 -21.99 0.96
C ARG A 490 38.19 -21.06 0.69
N HIS A 491 39.33 -21.61 0.29
CA HIS A 491 40.52 -20.80 -0.03
C HIS A 491 40.23 -19.88 -1.23
N ILE A 492 39.45 -20.37 -2.22
CA ILE A 492 39.01 -19.58 -3.37
C ILE A 492 38.10 -18.46 -2.91
N VAL A 493 37.06 -18.75 -2.11
CA VAL A 493 36.09 -17.77 -1.65
C VAL A 493 36.74 -16.73 -0.73
N ASN A 494 37.56 -17.13 0.20
CA ASN A 494 38.30 -16.21 1.06
C ASN A 494 39.19 -15.25 0.25
N SER A 495 39.87 -15.75 -0.81
CA SER A 495 40.64 -14.91 -1.72
C SER A 495 39.78 -13.99 -2.59
N THR A 496 38.51 -14.32 -2.78
CA THR A 496 37.54 -13.56 -3.56
C THR A 496 36.74 -12.60 -2.70
N SER A 497 36.88 -12.61 -1.40
CA SER A 497 36.03 -11.88 -0.43
C SER A 497 35.86 -10.39 -0.72
N LYS A 498 36.87 -9.73 -1.32
CA LYS A 498 36.79 -8.32 -1.74
C LYS A 498 36.05 -8.10 -3.07
N ASN A 499 35.77 -9.16 -3.84
CA ASN A 499 35.23 -9.11 -5.20
C ASN A 499 34.02 -10.05 -5.38
N LYS A 500 33.24 -10.29 -4.32
CA LYS A 500 32.03 -11.15 -4.36
C LYS A 500 31.03 -10.71 -5.42
N THR A 501 30.83 -9.41 -5.57
CA THR A 501 29.96 -8.81 -6.58
C THR A 501 30.41 -9.11 -8.01
N ASP A 502 31.73 -9.05 -8.28
CA ASP A 502 32.29 -9.40 -9.60
C ASP A 502 32.11 -10.89 -9.92
N PHE A 503 32.23 -11.75 -8.92
CA PHE A 503 31.93 -13.17 -9.05
C PHE A 503 30.46 -13.38 -9.46
N MET A 504 29.51 -12.77 -8.74
CA MET A 504 28.08 -12.86 -9.04
C MET A 504 27.77 -12.31 -10.43
N TYR A 505 28.27 -11.11 -10.80
CA TYR A 505 28.10 -10.57 -12.14
C TYR A 505 28.61 -11.50 -13.23
N SER A 506 29.77 -12.15 -13.00
CA SER A 506 30.31 -13.09 -13.97
C SER A 506 29.44 -14.34 -14.15
N ALA A 507 28.80 -14.83 -13.08
CA ALA A 507 27.85 -15.94 -13.14
C ALA A 507 26.60 -15.57 -13.96
N VAL A 508 26.07 -14.37 -13.74
CA VAL A 508 24.92 -13.82 -14.49
C VAL A 508 25.26 -13.67 -15.98
N LEU A 509 26.36 -12.96 -16.30
CA LEU A 509 26.74 -12.62 -17.67
C LEU A 509 27.16 -13.83 -18.52
N ASN A 510 27.62 -14.89 -17.90
CA ASN A 510 28.01 -16.11 -18.61
C ASN A 510 26.94 -17.22 -18.56
N ASN A 511 25.68 -16.87 -18.24
CA ASN A 511 24.53 -17.78 -18.19
C ASN A 511 24.77 -19.00 -17.26
N LYS A 512 25.45 -18.78 -16.13
CA LYS A 512 25.78 -19.83 -15.16
C LYS A 512 24.83 -19.87 -13.96
N LEU A 513 23.77 -19.05 -13.96
CA LEU A 513 22.85 -18.95 -12.82
C LEU A 513 22.25 -20.28 -12.40
N MET A 514 21.73 -21.05 -13.36
CA MET A 514 21.12 -22.35 -13.06
C MET A 514 22.15 -23.40 -12.63
N ASP A 515 23.35 -23.37 -13.25
CA ASP A 515 24.44 -24.30 -12.92
C ASP A 515 24.99 -24.03 -11.51
N THR A 516 24.88 -22.79 -11.04
CA THR A 516 25.40 -22.33 -9.74
C THR A 516 24.34 -22.23 -8.66
N LEU A 517 23.05 -22.44 -8.98
CA LEU A 517 21.94 -22.26 -8.01
C LEU A 517 22.07 -23.26 -6.86
N PRO A 518 22.32 -22.83 -5.61
CA PRO A 518 22.42 -23.73 -4.48
C PRO A 518 21.10 -24.41 -4.16
N TYR A 519 21.17 -25.63 -3.65
CA TYR A 519 19.99 -26.44 -3.35
C TYR A 519 19.09 -25.80 -2.29
N TYR A 520 19.67 -25.20 -1.25
CA TYR A 520 18.89 -24.55 -0.18
C TYR A 520 18.08 -23.34 -0.67
N ILE A 521 18.62 -22.56 -1.62
CA ILE A 521 17.88 -21.44 -2.24
C ILE A 521 16.81 -21.96 -3.20
N GLU A 522 17.15 -22.94 -4.03
CA GLU A 522 16.22 -23.54 -4.98
C GLU A 522 14.96 -24.06 -4.28
N GLU A 523 15.11 -24.86 -3.23
CA GLU A 523 13.99 -25.43 -2.48
C GLU A 523 13.24 -24.38 -1.65
N GLY A 524 13.95 -23.40 -1.08
CA GLY A 524 13.34 -22.27 -0.41
C GLY A 524 12.42 -21.45 -1.36
N LEU A 525 12.88 -21.19 -2.58
CA LEU A 525 12.06 -20.51 -3.59
C LEU A 525 10.89 -21.37 -4.08
N LYS A 526 11.07 -22.69 -4.24
CA LYS A 526 9.97 -23.63 -4.54
C LYS A 526 8.90 -23.65 -3.45
N TRP A 527 9.33 -23.61 -2.17
CA TRP A 527 8.40 -23.50 -1.06
C TRP A 527 7.64 -22.16 -1.09
N LEU A 528 8.35 -21.07 -1.34
CA LEU A 528 7.74 -19.74 -1.42
C LEU A 528 6.74 -19.67 -2.58
N GLU A 529 7.02 -20.33 -3.70
CA GLU A 529 6.18 -20.33 -4.91
C GLU A 529 4.82 -21.01 -4.70
N LYS A 530 4.78 -22.14 -3.96
CA LYS A 530 3.53 -22.83 -3.57
C LYS A 530 2.60 -21.90 -2.80
#